data_0c3536d1813cc46cdd88d119bd9720fc
#
_entry.id   0c3536d1813cc46cdd88d119bd9720fc
#
_cell.length_a   1.000
_cell.length_b   1.000
_cell.length_c   1.000
_cell.angle_alpha   90.00
_cell.angle_beta   90.00
_cell.angle_gamma   90.00
#
_symmetry.space_group_name_H-M   'P 1'
#
loop_
_entity.id
_entity.type
_entity.pdbx_description
1 polymer ?
#
loop_
_entity_poly.entity_id
_entity_poly.type
_entity_poly.pdbx_seq_one_letter_code
_entity_poly.pdbx_strand_id
1 'polypeptide(L)'
;HVVCRRQRQMCIRDSYVMFAHRKSRGAKAANFHENFTVEVIWTIVPAIILLGMAFPATTSLLKVYDTDNPDIDIKVTGYQWKWQYEYLGEDIKFMSELRTSQDEQYGRVPKGEHYLREVTQPLVIPTNKKVRFLITGNDVIHSWWVPDFAVKKDAIPGLFTSAWAKTDQPGVYVGACTELCGKDHSRMPVVVEVKDCLLYTSDAADDIPR
;
A
#
# COMPACT_ATOMS: atom_id res chain seq x y z
N HIS A 1 -2.17 1.84 17.02
CA HIS A 1 -1.77 1.34 18.37
C HIS A 1 -0.29 1.63 18.71
N VAL A 2 0.66 1.55 17.79
CA VAL A 2 2.09 1.79 18.07
C VAL A 2 2.37 3.25 18.38
N VAL A 3 1.77 4.19 17.65
CA VAL A 3 1.93 5.64 17.89
C VAL A 3 1.41 6.03 19.26
N CYS A 4 0.24 5.56 19.68
CA CYS A 4 -0.30 5.82 21.02
C CYS A 4 0.58 5.29 22.15
N ARG A 5 1.24 4.14 21.96
CA ARG A 5 2.17 3.59 22.98
C ARG A 5 3.42 4.46 23.11
N ARG A 6 4.00 4.93 22.02
CA ARG A 6 5.19 5.82 22.05
C ARG A 6 4.86 7.16 22.68
N GLN A 7 3.76 7.79 22.32
CA GLN A 7 3.30 9.03 22.95
C GLN A 7 3.07 8.86 24.46
N ARG A 8 2.44 7.74 24.88
CA ARG A 8 2.23 7.46 26.30
C ARG A 8 3.56 7.29 27.05
N GLN A 9 4.55 6.60 26.49
CA GLN A 9 5.88 6.46 27.10
C GLN A 9 6.59 7.81 27.23
N MET A 10 6.51 8.67 26.20
CA MET A 10 7.07 10.04 26.28
C MET A 10 6.41 10.83 27.39
N CYS A 11 5.06 10.85 27.43
CA CYS A 11 4.34 11.58 28.49
C CYS A 11 4.66 11.07 29.90
N ILE A 12 4.79 9.75 30.09
CA ILE A 12 5.14 9.16 31.39
C ILE A 12 6.56 9.60 31.80
N ARG A 13 7.52 9.49 30.90
CA ARG A 13 8.91 9.89 31.15
C ARG A 13 9.00 11.38 31.48
N ASP A 14 8.38 12.22 30.67
CA ASP A 14 8.44 13.68 30.84
C ASP A 14 7.73 14.11 32.13
N SER A 15 6.58 13.52 32.44
CA SER A 15 5.91 13.75 33.74
C SER A 15 6.79 13.31 34.91
N TYR A 16 7.40 12.13 34.82
CA TYR A 16 8.33 11.68 35.86
C TYR A 16 9.50 12.65 36.07
N VAL A 17 10.15 13.09 34.97
CA VAL A 17 11.27 14.06 35.05
C VAL A 17 10.82 15.38 35.64
N MET A 18 9.67 15.91 35.22
CA MET A 18 9.13 17.16 35.77
C MET A 18 8.84 17.11 37.25
N PHE A 19 8.34 15.97 37.75
CA PHE A 19 8.02 15.84 39.17
C PHE A 19 9.22 15.42 40.02
N ALA A 20 10.04 14.48 39.56
CA ALA A 20 11.15 13.92 40.33
C ALA A 20 12.38 14.84 40.36
N HIS A 21 12.69 15.53 39.26
CA HIS A 21 13.91 16.31 39.12
C HIS A 21 13.71 17.82 39.19
N ARG A 22 12.56 18.30 39.64
CA ARG A 22 12.32 19.73 39.77
C ARG A 22 13.18 20.37 40.87
N LYS A 23 13.63 21.60 40.66
CA LYS A 23 14.50 22.37 41.55
C LYS A 23 13.92 22.49 42.97
N SER A 24 12.59 22.62 43.12
CA SER A 24 11.91 22.71 44.40
C SER A 24 12.04 21.46 45.29
N ARG A 25 12.46 20.31 44.74
CA ARG A 25 12.79 19.08 45.48
C ARG A 25 14.28 18.93 45.78
N GLY A 26 15.09 19.95 45.54
CA GLY A 26 16.53 19.90 45.79
C GLY A 26 17.31 19.10 44.74
N ALA A 27 16.72 18.80 43.57
CA ALA A 27 17.44 18.09 42.52
C ALA A 27 18.64 18.91 42.06
N LYS A 28 19.82 18.29 42.06
CA LYS A 28 21.07 18.89 41.56
C LYS A 28 21.36 18.32 40.19
N ALA A 29 21.76 19.20 39.26
CA ALA A 29 22.23 18.76 37.97
C ALA A 29 23.50 17.90 38.09
N ALA A 30 23.58 16.87 37.26
CA ALA A 30 24.81 16.08 37.20
C ALA A 30 25.91 16.86 36.46
N ASN A 31 27.16 16.70 36.94
CA ASN A 31 28.32 17.42 36.39
C ASN A 31 29.11 16.60 35.34
N PHE A 32 28.50 15.58 34.75
CA PHE A 32 29.16 14.88 33.66
C PHE A 32 28.73 15.48 32.31
N HIS A 33 29.66 15.62 31.38
CA HIS A 33 29.43 16.15 30.04
C HIS A 33 29.61 15.09 28.97
N GLU A 34 30.38 14.04 29.27
CA GLU A 34 30.69 12.96 28.32
C GLU A 34 30.89 11.64 29.05
N ASN A 35 30.70 10.55 28.36
CA ASN A 35 31.03 9.21 28.80
C ASN A 35 31.36 8.33 27.59
N PHE A 36 32.65 8.25 27.29
CA PHE A 36 33.17 7.53 26.11
C PHE A 36 32.63 6.09 26.00
N THR A 37 32.55 5.36 27.13
CA THR A 37 32.04 3.97 27.07
C THR A 37 30.58 3.91 26.67
N VAL A 38 29.73 4.79 27.20
CA VAL A 38 28.31 4.84 26.81
C VAL A 38 28.16 5.27 25.36
N GLU A 39 28.96 6.22 24.89
CA GLU A 39 28.98 6.70 23.51
C GLU A 39 29.33 5.59 22.51
N VAL A 40 30.37 4.82 22.82
CA VAL A 40 30.76 3.65 22.02
C VAL A 40 29.63 2.60 22.00
N ILE A 41 29.01 2.32 23.13
CA ILE A 41 27.94 1.32 23.22
C ILE A 41 26.74 1.75 22.35
N TRP A 42 26.27 2.99 22.50
CA TRP A 42 25.08 3.43 21.73
C TRP A 42 25.36 3.64 20.23
N THR A 43 26.64 3.72 19.84
CA THR A 43 27.04 3.73 18.42
C THR A 43 27.16 2.32 17.86
N ILE A 44 27.89 1.45 18.56
CA ILE A 44 28.18 0.08 18.06
C ILE A 44 26.94 -0.81 18.06
N VAL A 45 26.14 -0.78 19.14
CA VAL A 45 24.95 -1.65 19.24
C VAL A 45 23.94 -1.37 18.11
N PRO A 46 23.51 -0.14 17.84
CA PRO A 46 22.64 0.13 16.69
C PRO A 46 23.29 -0.22 15.34
N ALA A 47 24.59 0.02 15.18
CA ALA A 47 25.30 -0.33 13.95
C ALA A 47 25.27 -1.85 13.69
N ILE A 48 25.49 -2.68 14.70
CA ILE A 48 25.40 -4.14 14.59
C ILE A 48 23.96 -4.58 14.23
N ILE A 49 22.96 -3.98 14.87
CA ILE A 49 21.55 -4.26 14.57
C ILE A 49 21.22 -3.92 13.12
N LEU A 50 21.64 -2.75 12.64
CA LEU A 50 21.40 -2.32 11.25
C LEU A 50 22.08 -3.25 10.25
N LEU A 51 23.34 -3.62 10.47
CA LEU A 51 24.05 -4.59 9.62
C LEU A 51 23.38 -5.96 9.62
N GLY A 52 22.92 -6.43 10.79
CA GLY A 52 22.18 -7.69 10.91
C GLY A 52 20.83 -7.67 10.19
N MET A 53 20.18 -6.51 10.12
CA MET A 53 18.91 -6.33 9.40
C MET A 53 19.11 -6.11 7.88
N ALA A 54 20.23 -5.53 7.46
CA ALA A 54 20.48 -5.20 6.05
C ALA A 54 20.47 -6.45 5.16
N PHE A 55 21.03 -7.56 5.64
CA PHE A 55 21.11 -8.81 4.85
C PHE A 55 19.73 -9.41 4.52
N PRO A 56 18.85 -9.70 5.50
CA PRO A 56 17.51 -10.21 5.19
C PRO A 56 16.64 -9.19 4.46
N ALA A 57 16.80 -7.89 4.73
CA ALA A 57 16.08 -6.84 4.01
C ALA A 57 16.45 -6.81 2.53
N THR A 58 17.74 -6.89 2.20
CA THR A 58 18.22 -6.91 0.80
C THR A 58 17.71 -8.15 0.07
N THR A 59 17.76 -9.33 0.68
CA THR A 59 17.25 -10.56 0.05
C THR A 59 15.74 -10.50 -0.19
N SER A 60 14.97 -9.91 0.72
CA SER A 60 13.53 -9.69 0.54
C SER A 60 13.25 -8.68 -0.55
N LEU A 61 14.01 -7.59 -0.61
CA LEU A 61 13.88 -6.57 -1.64
C LEU A 61 14.12 -7.17 -3.04
N LEU A 62 15.17 -7.95 -3.22
CA LEU A 62 15.46 -8.62 -4.50
C LEU A 62 14.30 -9.51 -4.95
N LYS A 63 13.65 -10.24 -4.03
CA LYS A 63 12.47 -11.06 -4.34
C LYS A 63 11.26 -10.22 -4.77
N VAL A 64 11.03 -9.07 -4.12
CA VAL A 64 9.92 -8.16 -4.48
C VAL A 64 10.12 -7.56 -5.88
N TYR A 65 11.37 -7.29 -6.26
CA TYR A 65 11.69 -6.75 -7.59
C TYR A 65 11.83 -7.82 -8.69
N ASP A 66 11.80 -9.10 -8.34
CA ASP A 66 11.80 -10.19 -9.32
C ASP A 66 10.43 -10.30 -10.00
N THR A 67 10.30 -9.64 -11.14
CA THR A 67 9.10 -9.67 -12.00
C THR A 67 9.23 -10.65 -13.15
N ASP A 68 10.25 -11.51 -13.17
CA ASP A 68 10.51 -12.44 -14.25
C ASP A 68 9.49 -13.60 -14.27
N ASN A 69 9.28 -14.15 -15.45
CA ASN A 69 8.41 -15.31 -15.72
C ASN A 69 7.00 -15.17 -15.10
N PRO A 70 6.24 -14.12 -15.40
CA PRO A 70 4.85 -14.03 -14.99
C PRO A 70 3.98 -15.05 -15.74
N ASP A 71 2.93 -15.54 -15.11
CA ASP A 71 1.88 -16.32 -15.75
C ASP A 71 0.93 -15.42 -16.55
N ILE A 72 0.70 -14.18 -16.06
CA ILE A 72 -0.22 -13.20 -16.66
C ILE A 72 0.40 -11.81 -16.55
N ASP A 73 0.28 -11.04 -17.62
CA ASP A 73 0.66 -9.64 -17.67
C ASP A 73 -0.58 -8.75 -17.75
N ILE A 74 -0.69 -7.78 -16.85
CA ILE A 74 -1.78 -6.81 -16.82
C ILE A 74 -1.20 -5.40 -16.84
N LYS A 75 -1.60 -4.62 -17.85
CA LYS A 75 -1.28 -3.21 -17.87
C LYS A 75 -2.32 -2.43 -17.07
N VAL A 76 -1.84 -1.60 -16.17
CA VAL A 76 -2.64 -0.73 -15.29
C VAL A 76 -2.34 0.72 -15.66
N THR A 77 -3.34 1.45 -16.12
CA THR A 77 -3.17 2.86 -16.47
C THR A 77 -4.07 3.74 -15.60
N GLY A 78 -3.46 4.69 -14.89
CA GLY A 78 -4.17 5.67 -14.07
C GLY A 78 -4.69 6.84 -14.90
N TYR A 79 -5.93 7.22 -14.66
CA TYR A 79 -6.61 8.41 -15.20
C TYR A 79 -7.23 9.21 -14.05
N GLN A 80 -7.54 10.46 -14.25
CA GLN A 80 -8.34 11.28 -13.32
C GLN A 80 -9.84 10.97 -13.53
N TRP A 81 -10.53 10.21 -12.71
CA TRP A 81 -10.14 9.49 -11.46
C TRP A 81 -10.67 8.08 -11.57
N LYS A 82 -9.98 7.25 -12.32
CA LYS A 82 -10.33 5.86 -12.64
C LYS A 82 -9.10 5.06 -13.02
N TRP A 83 -9.23 3.74 -13.05
CA TRP A 83 -8.21 2.84 -13.54
C TRP A 83 -8.64 2.16 -14.85
N GLN A 84 -7.71 1.98 -15.76
CA GLN A 84 -7.87 1.13 -16.93
C GLN A 84 -7.02 -0.10 -16.74
N TYR A 85 -7.63 -1.26 -16.98
CA TYR A 85 -6.97 -2.55 -16.98
C TYR A 85 -6.96 -3.14 -18.38
N GLU A 86 -5.82 -3.71 -18.80
CA GLU A 86 -5.64 -4.34 -20.09
C GLU A 86 -4.82 -5.63 -19.87
N TYR A 87 -5.41 -6.78 -20.17
CA TYR A 87 -4.73 -8.08 -20.10
C TYR A 87 -3.91 -8.27 -21.36
N LEU A 88 -2.58 -8.27 -21.22
CA LEU A 88 -1.68 -8.34 -22.36
C LEU A 88 -1.68 -9.76 -22.96
N GLY A 89 -1.94 -9.83 -24.26
CA GLY A 89 -2.10 -11.10 -24.96
C GLY A 89 -3.55 -11.55 -25.14
N GLU A 90 -4.49 -10.87 -24.48
CA GLU A 90 -5.93 -11.07 -24.61
C GLU A 90 -6.59 -9.79 -25.11
N ASP A 91 -7.73 -9.89 -25.81
CA ASP A 91 -8.50 -8.71 -26.25
C ASP A 91 -9.44 -8.22 -25.13
N ILE A 92 -8.87 -8.03 -23.92
CA ILE A 92 -9.61 -7.65 -22.73
C ILE A 92 -9.08 -6.32 -22.23
N LYS A 93 -9.92 -5.29 -22.29
CA LYS A 93 -9.60 -3.95 -21.82
C LYS A 93 -10.84 -3.24 -21.31
N PHE A 94 -10.77 -2.70 -20.10
CA PHE A 94 -11.92 -2.00 -19.50
C PHE A 94 -11.51 -0.90 -18.55
N MET A 95 -12.48 -0.03 -18.20
CA MET A 95 -12.36 1.01 -17.20
C MET A 95 -13.00 0.56 -15.89
N SER A 96 -12.34 0.83 -14.78
CA SER A 96 -12.81 0.62 -13.42
C SER A 96 -12.99 1.97 -12.74
N GLU A 97 -14.22 2.33 -12.44
CA GLU A 97 -14.62 3.62 -11.89
C GLU A 97 -15.31 3.42 -10.55
N LEU A 98 -15.32 4.45 -9.70
CA LEU A 98 -16.07 4.43 -8.45
C LEU A 98 -17.56 4.22 -8.72
N ARG A 99 -18.15 3.21 -8.09
CA ARG A 99 -19.59 2.89 -8.20
C ARG A 99 -20.46 3.74 -7.28
N THR A 100 -19.92 4.24 -6.17
CA THR A 100 -20.64 5.07 -5.21
C THR A 100 -21.25 6.28 -5.90
N SER A 101 -22.57 6.43 -5.79
CA SER A 101 -23.32 7.50 -6.43
C SER A 101 -22.92 8.89 -5.92
N GLN A 102 -23.14 9.92 -6.72
CA GLN A 102 -22.89 11.29 -6.28
C GLN A 102 -23.76 11.70 -5.09
N ASP A 103 -25.00 11.18 -5.02
CA ASP A 103 -25.91 11.49 -3.93
C ASP A 103 -25.42 10.92 -2.59
N GLU A 104 -24.85 9.71 -2.60
CA GLU A 104 -24.15 9.17 -1.41
C GLU A 104 -22.91 9.99 -1.05
N GLN A 105 -22.13 10.39 -2.05
CA GLN A 105 -20.89 11.16 -1.84
C GLN A 105 -21.17 12.53 -1.21
N TYR A 106 -22.27 13.16 -1.58
CA TYR A 106 -22.69 14.47 -1.03
C TYR A 106 -23.63 14.36 0.18
N GLY A 107 -23.88 13.13 0.68
CA GLY A 107 -24.72 12.90 1.84
C GLY A 107 -26.22 13.17 1.64
N ARG A 108 -26.68 13.13 0.39
CA ARG A 108 -28.11 13.30 0.06
C ARG A 108 -28.94 12.04 0.32
N VAL A 109 -28.26 10.88 0.29
CA VAL A 109 -28.79 9.57 0.65
C VAL A 109 -27.87 8.89 1.66
N PRO A 110 -28.35 7.90 2.45
CA PRO A 110 -27.51 7.15 3.38
C PRO A 110 -26.36 6.45 2.67
N LYS A 111 -25.21 6.39 3.33
CA LYS A 111 -24.03 5.68 2.83
C LYS A 111 -24.22 4.17 2.91
N GLY A 112 -23.92 3.46 1.82
CA GLY A 112 -23.90 2.00 1.78
C GLY A 112 -22.74 1.42 2.61
N GLU A 113 -22.78 0.10 2.84
CA GLU A 113 -21.78 -0.64 3.62
C GLU A 113 -20.37 -0.50 3.03
N HIS A 114 -20.26 -0.52 1.70
CA HIS A 114 -18.99 -0.44 0.99
C HIS A 114 -18.72 0.95 0.37
N TYR A 115 -19.20 1.99 1.06
CA TYR A 115 -19.01 3.37 0.63
C TYR A 115 -17.57 3.69 0.22
N LEU A 116 -17.38 4.20 -0.99
CA LEU A 116 -16.09 4.51 -1.64
C LEU A 116 -15.15 3.31 -1.86
N ARG A 117 -15.64 2.07 -1.74
CA ARG A 117 -14.84 0.84 -1.92
C ARG A 117 -15.34 -0.05 -3.05
N GLU A 118 -16.41 0.33 -3.74
CA GLU A 118 -16.96 -0.41 -4.86
C GLU A 118 -16.57 0.26 -6.19
N VAL A 119 -16.35 -0.58 -7.19
CA VAL A 119 -16.06 -0.14 -8.55
C VAL A 119 -17.09 -0.70 -9.53
N THR A 120 -17.18 -0.08 -10.70
CA THR A 120 -18.06 -0.55 -11.78
C THR A 120 -17.64 -1.94 -12.27
N GLN A 121 -16.33 -2.19 -12.37
CA GLN A 121 -15.76 -3.44 -12.82
C GLN A 121 -14.45 -3.72 -12.06
N PRO A 122 -14.39 -4.78 -11.24
CA PRO A 122 -13.17 -5.15 -10.54
C PRO A 122 -12.13 -5.75 -11.48
N LEU A 123 -10.86 -5.66 -11.13
CA LEU A 123 -9.81 -6.44 -11.75
C LEU A 123 -9.90 -7.89 -11.27
N VAL A 124 -9.98 -8.86 -12.18
CA VAL A 124 -10.08 -10.29 -11.83
C VAL A 124 -8.76 -10.99 -12.10
N ILE A 125 -8.22 -11.70 -11.10
CA ILE A 125 -6.99 -12.49 -11.25
C ILE A 125 -7.19 -13.90 -10.67
N PRO A 126 -6.50 -14.93 -11.21
CA PRO A 126 -6.58 -16.29 -10.68
C PRO A 126 -5.70 -16.49 -9.45
N THR A 127 -6.10 -17.45 -8.58
CA THR A 127 -5.27 -17.95 -7.49
C THR A 127 -4.02 -18.66 -8.01
N ASN A 128 -2.96 -18.66 -7.19
CA ASN A 128 -1.71 -19.41 -7.42
C ASN A 128 -0.92 -19.08 -8.70
N LYS A 129 -1.30 -18.02 -9.41
CA LYS A 129 -0.58 -17.50 -10.58
C LYS A 129 0.22 -16.25 -10.23
N LYS A 130 1.41 -16.12 -10.81
CA LYS A 130 2.24 -14.90 -10.70
C LYS A 130 1.71 -13.89 -11.72
N VAL A 131 1.01 -12.88 -11.24
CA VAL A 131 0.49 -11.79 -12.07
C VAL A 131 1.43 -10.61 -11.98
N ARG A 132 1.94 -10.16 -13.13
CA ARG A 132 2.74 -8.96 -13.24
C ARG A 132 1.87 -7.77 -13.67
N PHE A 133 1.99 -6.68 -12.93
CA PHE A 133 1.33 -5.42 -13.23
C PHE A 133 2.34 -4.46 -13.84
N LEU A 134 2.05 -3.97 -15.06
CA LEU A 134 2.79 -2.90 -15.73
C LEU A 134 2.01 -1.60 -15.55
N ILE A 135 2.50 -0.74 -14.67
CA ILE A 135 1.75 0.39 -14.13
C ILE A 135 2.28 1.69 -14.74
N THR A 136 1.37 2.53 -15.25
CA THR A 136 1.66 3.85 -15.83
C THR A 136 0.53 4.83 -15.58
N GLY A 137 0.78 6.12 -15.74
CA GLY A 137 -0.23 7.18 -15.74
C GLY A 137 -0.52 7.67 -17.17
N ASN A 138 -1.75 8.13 -17.43
CA ASN A 138 -2.11 8.74 -18.68
C ASN A 138 -2.05 10.28 -18.63
N ASP A 139 -2.35 10.86 -17.49
CA ASP A 139 -2.51 12.31 -17.30
C ASP A 139 -1.58 12.87 -16.22
N VAL A 140 -1.83 12.56 -14.98
CA VAL A 140 -1.01 12.96 -13.82
C VAL A 140 -0.41 11.74 -13.14
N ILE A 141 0.41 11.95 -12.13
CA ILE A 141 0.92 10.84 -11.31
C ILE A 141 -0.21 10.32 -10.43
N HIS A 142 -0.39 9.00 -10.44
CA HIS A 142 -1.23 8.23 -9.51
C HIS A 142 -0.35 7.20 -8.79
N SER A 143 -0.89 6.46 -7.84
CA SER A 143 -0.19 5.31 -7.25
C SER A 143 -1.17 4.17 -7.02
N TRP A 144 -0.90 3.04 -7.65
CA TRP A 144 -1.71 1.83 -7.51
C TRP A 144 -1.26 1.07 -6.26
N TRP A 145 -2.16 0.94 -5.30
CA TRP A 145 -1.87 0.33 -4.01
C TRP A 145 -2.94 -0.69 -3.64
N VAL A 146 -2.51 -1.92 -3.35
CA VAL A 146 -3.30 -2.99 -2.77
C VAL A 146 -2.53 -3.52 -1.56
N PRO A 147 -2.94 -3.16 -0.33
CA PRO A 147 -2.20 -3.48 0.90
C PRO A 147 -1.92 -4.97 1.07
N ASP A 148 -2.94 -5.79 0.85
CA ASP A 148 -2.86 -7.25 1.08
C ASP A 148 -1.92 -7.96 0.10
N PHE A 149 -1.64 -7.37 -1.05
CA PHE A 149 -0.63 -7.85 -1.99
C PHE A 149 0.77 -7.31 -1.69
N ALA A 150 0.91 -6.44 -0.69
CA ALA A 150 2.12 -5.66 -0.42
C ALA A 150 2.62 -4.87 -1.65
N VAL A 151 1.74 -4.53 -2.58
CA VAL A 151 2.04 -3.78 -3.80
C VAL A 151 1.63 -2.32 -3.62
N LYS A 152 2.60 -1.43 -3.78
CA LYS A 152 2.41 0.01 -3.93
C LYS A 152 3.38 0.51 -4.99
N LYS A 153 2.86 1.02 -6.10
CA LYS A 153 3.66 1.52 -7.22
C LYS A 153 3.06 2.76 -7.83
N ASP A 154 3.89 3.74 -8.08
CA ASP A 154 3.47 4.97 -8.73
C ASP A 154 3.23 4.74 -10.21
N ALA A 155 2.12 5.31 -10.69
CA ALA A 155 1.67 5.33 -12.07
C ALA A 155 2.07 6.68 -12.69
N ILE A 156 3.27 6.74 -13.25
CA ILE A 156 3.90 7.97 -13.76
C ILE A 156 3.67 8.07 -15.27
N PRO A 157 3.15 9.19 -15.79
CA PRO A 157 3.01 9.41 -17.22
C PRO A 157 4.34 9.26 -17.97
N GLY A 158 4.33 8.47 -19.04
CA GLY A 158 5.50 8.23 -19.87
C GLY A 158 6.52 7.22 -19.30
N LEU A 159 6.28 6.67 -18.12
CA LEU A 159 7.11 5.65 -17.49
C LEU A 159 6.28 4.41 -17.15
N PHE A 160 6.83 3.22 -17.40
CA PHE A 160 6.26 1.97 -16.91
C PHE A 160 7.00 1.51 -15.67
N THR A 161 6.29 1.34 -14.57
CA THR A 161 6.79 0.65 -13.38
C THR A 161 6.20 -0.76 -13.34
N SER A 162 6.88 -1.70 -12.69
CA SER A 162 6.40 -3.07 -12.58
C SER A 162 6.30 -3.52 -11.13
N ALA A 163 5.29 -4.34 -10.86
CA ALA A 163 5.12 -5.07 -9.62
C ALA A 163 4.51 -6.43 -9.94
N TRP A 164 4.53 -7.34 -8.97
CA TRP A 164 3.86 -8.62 -9.12
C TRP A 164 3.14 -8.99 -7.83
N ALA A 165 2.10 -9.82 -7.98
CA ALA A 165 1.43 -10.45 -6.85
C ALA A 165 1.13 -11.92 -7.18
N LYS A 166 1.10 -12.72 -6.13
CA LYS A 166 0.64 -14.12 -6.17
C LYS A 166 -0.05 -14.42 -4.85
N THR A 167 -1.30 -14.85 -4.91
CA THR A 167 -2.08 -15.25 -3.73
C THR A 167 -2.72 -16.61 -3.94
N ASP A 168 -2.84 -17.36 -2.88
CA ASP A 168 -3.52 -18.66 -2.81
C ASP A 168 -4.95 -18.55 -2.24
N GLN A 169 -5.32 -17.36 -1.75
CA GLN A 169 -6.62 -17.13 -1.13
C GLN A 169 -7.56 -16.42 -2.12
N PRO A 170 -8.67 -17.05 -2.52
CA PRO A 170 -9.72 -16.37 -3.26
C PRO A 170 -10.41 -15.31 -2.37
N GLY A 171 -10.87 -14.23 -2.99
CA GLY A 171 -11.55 -13.16 -2.26
C GLY A 171 -11.47 -11.81 -2.95
N VAL A 172 -12.03 -10.80 -2.30
CA VAL A 172 -12.02 -9.42 -2.78
C VAL A 172 -11.00 -8.60 -1.98
N TYR A 173 -10.04 -8.04 -2.69
CA TYR A 173 -8.95 -7.25 -2.16
C TYR A 173 -9.13 -5.79 -2.54
N VAL A 174 -9.10 -4.91 -1.54
CA VAL A 174 -9.41 -3.49 -1.75
C VAL A 174 -8.16 -2.64 -1.53
N GLY A 175 -7.95 -1.73 -2.45
CA GLY A 175 -6.90 -0.74 -2.43
C GLY A 175 -7.41 0.65 -2.82
N ALA A 176 -6.48 1.55 -3.09
CA ALA A 176 -6.80 2.92 -3.46
C ALA A 176 -5.64 3.57 -4.24
N CYS A 177 -5.94 4.69 -4.90
CA CYS A 177 -4.90 5.60 -5.33
C CYS A 177 -4.22 6.25 -4.11
N THR A 178 -2.89 6.23 -4.07
CA THR A 178 -2.10 6.73 -2.93
C THR A 178 -1.07 7.80 -3.30
N GLU A 179 -1.22 8.40 -4.49
CA GLU A 179 -0.51 9.63 -4.89
C GLU A 179 -1.52 10.71 -5.25
N LEU A 180 -1.34 11.92 -4.73
CA LEU A 180 -2.29 13.02 -4.91
C LEU A 180 -2.44 13.38 -6.39
N CYS A 181 -3.60 13.06 -6.97
CA CYS A 181 -3.89 13.18 -8.40
C CYS A 181 -5.01 14.18 -8.72
N GLY A 182 -5.41 15.03 -7.79
CA GLY A 182 -6.42 16.08 -7.98
C GLY A 182 -7.61 15.94 -7.03
N LYS A 183 -8.73 16.61 -7.36
CA LYS A 183 -9.89 16.80 -6.47
C LYS A 183 -10.58 15.49 -6.02
N ASP A 184 -10.62 14.49 -6.87
CA ASP A 184 -11.28 13.21 -6.59
C ASP A 184 -10.28 12.10 -6.27
N HIS A 185 -9.06 12.45 -5.84
CA HIS A 185 -8.02 11.51 -5.43
C HIS A 185 -8.52 10.45 -4.42
N SER A 186 -9.30 10.85 -3.43
CA SER A 186 -9.88 9.93 -2.43
C SER A 186 -11.04 9.07 -2.95
N ARG A 187 -11.47 9.28 -4.19
CA ARG A 187 -12.61 8.62 -4.85
C ARG A 187 -12.17 7.71 -6.00
N MET A 188 -10.94 7.23 -5.96
CA MET A 188 -10.32 6.37 -6.96
C MET A 188 -9.87 5.05 -6.31
N PRO A 189 -10.83 4.17 -5.98
CA PRO A 189 -10.53 2.88 -5.36
C PRO A 189 -9.91 1.90 -6.35
N VAL A 190 -9.24 0.88 -5.81
CA VAL A 190 -8.80 -0.31 -6.51
C VAL A 190 -9.56 -1.50 -5.91
N VAL A 191 -10.16 -2.33 -6.75
CA VAL A 191 -10.78 -3.58 -6.32
C VAL A 191 -10.25 -4.71 -7.18
N VAL A 192 -9.68 -5.71 -6.54
CA VAL A 192 -9.17 -6.92 -7.18
C VAL A 192 -9.95 -8.11 -6.64
N GLU A 193 -10.59 -8.85 -7.53
CA GLU A 193 -11.26 -10.10 -7.23
C GLU A 193 -10.36 -11.25 -7.61
N VAL A 194 -10.00 -12.07 -6.63
CA VAL A 194 -9.20 -13.28 -6.84
C VAL A 194 -10.13 -14.47 -6.90
N LYS A 195 -10.14 -15.18 -8.03
CA LYS A 195 -10.96 -16.37 -8.26
C LYS A 195 -10.10 -17.63 -8.37
N ASP A 196 -10.66 -18.76 -7.99
CA ASP A 196 -10.01 -20.03 -8.26
C ASP A 196 -9.85 -20.27 -9.76
N CYS A 197 -8.77 -20.94 -10.16
CA CYS A 197 -8.39 -21.10 -11.57
C CYS A 197 -9.51 -21.76 -12.41
N LEU A 198 -10.32 -22.64 -11.82
CA LEU A 198 -11.45 -23.28 -12.50
C LEU A 198 -12.60 -22.28 -12.77
N LEU A 199 -12.87 -21.38 -11.85
CA LEU A 199 -13.88 -20.32 -12.01
C LEU A 199 -13.40 -19.21 -12.95
N TYR A 200 -12.08 -18.92 -12.94
CA TYR A 200 -11.49 -17.93 -13.83
C TYR A 200 -11.65 -18.28 -15.31
N THR A 201 -11.56 -19.58 -15.67
CA THR A 201 -11.74 -20.02 -17.06
C THR A 201 -13.19 -20.11 -17.52
N SER A 202 -14.16 -20.28 -16.60
CA SER A 202 -15.59 -20.37 -16.93
C SER A 202 -16.29 -19.01 -16.90
N ASP A 203 -16.01 -18.17 -15.90
CA ASP A 203 -16.74 -16.93 -15.65
C ASP A 203 -16.08 -15.70 -16.28
N ALA A 204 -14.74 -15.71 -16.46
CA ALA A 204 -14.05 -14.59 -17.08
C ALA A 204 -14.44 -14.36 -18.55
N ALA A 205 -14.94 -15.39 -19.23
CA ALA A 205 -15.44 -15.27 -20.60
C ALA A 205 -16.87 -14.72 -20.66
N ASP A 206 -17.68 -14.91 -19.61
CA ASP A 206 -19.11 -14.56 -19.60
C ASP A 206 -19.38 -13.20 -18.91
N ASP A 207 -18.56 -12.78 -17.94
CA ASP A 207 -18.73 -11.53 -17.18
C ASP A 207 -18.03 -10.30 -17.78
N ILE A 208 -17.28 -10.48 -18.88
CA ILE A 208 -16.63 -9.35 -19.58
C ILE A 208 -17.58 -8.85 -20.66
N PRO A 209 -18.10 -7.61 -20.58
CA PRO A 209 -18.90 -7.04 -21.65
C PRO A 209 -18.07 -6.97 -22.95
N ARG A 210 -18.56 -7.60 -24.00
CA ARG A 210 -18.01 -7.52 -25.35
C ARG A 210 -18.18 -6.12 -25.92
#